data_e7cabbb730145204fcc45fb4c5efa36b
#
_entry.id   e7cabbb730145204fcc45fb4c5efa36b
#
_cell.length_a   1.000
_cell.length_b   1.000
_cell.length_c   1.000
_cell.angle_alpha   90.00
_cell.angle_beta   90.00
_cell.angle_gamma   90.00
#
_symmetry.space_group_name_H-M   'P 1'
#
loop_
_entity.id
_entity.type
_entity.pdbx_description
1 polymer ?
#
loop_
_entity_poly.entity_id
_entity_poly.type
_entity_poly.pdbx_seq_one_letter_code
_entity_poly.pdbx_strand_id
1 'polypeptide(L)'
;MPTRVVDAAGIEHAKAQHGARIVSLVPSITELLFALKLDAQIVGRTGFCVHPRDKVRRVSKVGGTKAVKIDAVRALQPTHVIVNIDENERETVEQLRAFVPHVVVTHPLTPGDNFALYALLGAIFDRDDEALELSVQLQTQLDACASREWPQQNVLYAIWREPWMTVARDTYISAMLRLVNWQTLPDLRGGETGAARYPPFDLDAAWLAQADRVLLSSEPYRFTQQHCDALGHDTRFAGKRIELIDGEMVSWYGSRAIDGIAYLVDYASR
;
A
#
# COMPACT_ATOMS: atom_id res chain seq x y z
N MET A 1 -26.46 2.26 -20.26
CA MET A 1 -26.65 2.64 -18.84
C MET A 1 -25.31 3.14 -18.35
N PRO A 2 -25.23 4.19 -17.51
CA PRO A 2 -23.93 4.60 -16.97
C PRO A 2 -23.35 3.42 -16.16
N THR A 3 -22.10 3.08 -16.45
CA THR A 3 -21.35 2.03 -15.73
C THR A 3 -21.24 2.46 -14.27
N ARG A 4 -21.84 1.70 -13.36
CA ARG A 4 -21.67 1.88 -11.92
C ARG A 4 -20.64 0.88 -11.44
N VAL A 5 -19.70 1.34 -10.65
CA VAL A 5 -18.67 0.51 -10.02
C VAL A 5 -18.83 0.56 -8.51
N VAL A 6 -18.44 -0.51 -7.83
CA VAL A 6 -18.63 -0.67 -6.37
C VAL A 6 -17.26 -0.62 -5.70
N ASP A 7 -17.15 0.18 -4.63
CA ASP A 7 -15.93 0.30 -3.84
C ASP A 7 -15.81 -0.78 -2.74
N ALA A 8 -14.72 -0.75 -1.97
CA ALA A 8 -14.47 -1.73 -0.91
C ALA A 8 -15.45 -1.65 0.28
N ALA A 9 -16.24 -0.59 0.38
CA ALA A 9 -17.33 -0.46 1.37
C ALA A 9 -18.69 -0.87 0.82
N GLY A 10 -18.75 -1.38 -0.42
CA GLY A 10 -20.00 -1.76 -1.08
C GLY A 10 -20.83 -0.58 -1.61
N ILE A 11 -20.23 0.62 -1.72
CA ILE A 11 -20.87 1.82 -2.22
C ILE A 11 -20.72 1.91 -3.74
N GLU A 12 -21.84 2.15 -4.43
CA GLU A 12 -21.84 2.38 -5.88
C GLU A 12 -21.39 3.81 -6.22
N HIS A 13 -20.50 3.91 -7.18
CA HIS A 13 -20.04 5.18 -7.74
C HIS A 13 -20.41 5.29 -9.22
N ALA A 14 -20.93 6.44 -9.59
CA ALA A 14 -21.12 6.81 -10.99
C ALA A 14 -19.88 7.51 -11.54
N LYS A 15 -19.74 7.58 -12.86
CA LYS A 15 -18.73 8.36 -13.52
C LYS A 15 -18.78 9.82 -13.06
N ALA A 16 -17.64 10.37 -12.67
CA ALA A 16 -17.50 11.74 -12.24
C ALA A 16 -17.85 12.73 -13.37
N GLN A 17 -18.50 13.82 -13.01
CA GLN A 17 -18.75 14.90 -13.95
C GLN A 17 -17.46 15.67 -14.27
N HIS A 18 -17.47 16.44 -15.37
CA HIS A 18 -16.37 17.32 -15.70
C HIS A 18 -16.04 18.26 -14.52
N GLY A 19 -14.74 18.44 -14.24
CA GLY A 19 -14.27 19.29 -13.15
C GLY A 19 -14.19 18.58 -11.80
N ALA A 20 -14.05 17.25 -11.76
CA ALA A 20 -13.79 16.52 -10.53
C ALA A 20 -12.63 17.11 -9.75
N ARG A 21 -12.80 17.29 -8.44
CA ARG A 21 -11.81 17.79 -7.49
C ARG A 21 -11.51 16.68 -6.50
N ILE A 22 -10.31 16.10 -6.61
CA ILE A 22 -9.94 14.86 -5.89
C ILE A 22 -9.00 15.21 -4.74
N VAL A 23 -9.33 14.76 -3.54
CA VAL A 23 -8.40 14.69 -2.42
C VAL A 23 -8.04 13.23 -2.18
N SER A 24 -6.76 12.91 -2.20
CA SER A 24 -6.27 11.57 -1.88
C SER A 24 -5.64 11.55 -0.48
N LEU A 25 -6.13 10.68 0.38
CA LEU A 25 -5.60 10.51 1.74
C LEU A 25 -4.63 9.33 1.87
N VAL A 26 -4.22 8.78 0.72
CA VAL A 26 -3.40 7.55 0.63
C VAL A 26 -2.23 7.80 -0.31
N PRO A 27 -0.96 7.60 0.14
CA PRO A 27 0.23 7.87 -0.68
C PRO A 27 0.28 7.10 -2.00
N SER A 28 0.08 5.79 -1.96
CA SER A 28 0.09 4.92 -3.14
C SER A 28 -1.05 5.24 -4.13
N ILE A 29 -2.23 5.60 -3.62
CA ILE A 29 -3.35 6.05 -4.46
C ILE A 29 -3.05 7.41 -5.09
N THR A 30 -2.39 8.32 -4.37
CA THR A 30 -1.98 9.61 -4.96
C THR A 30 -1.09 9.38 -6.18
N GLU A 31 -0.12 8.47 -6.08
CA GLU A 31 0.73 8.09 -7.21
C GLU A 31 -0.07 7.46 -8.36
N LEU A 32 -1.01 6.56 -8.05
CA LEU A 32 -1.90 5.96 -9.03
C LEU A 32 -2.75 7.00 -9.78
N LEU A 33 -3.28 8.01 -9.09
CA LEU A 33 -4.02 9.10 -9.74
C LEU A 33 -3.18 9.87 -10.74
N PHE A 34 -1.89 10.09 -10.47
CA PHE A 34 -0.95 10.66 -11.44
C PHE A 34 -0.69 9.72 -12.62
N ALA A 35 -0.58 8.41 -12.37
CA ALA A 35 -0.43 7.41 -13.43
C ALA A 35 -1.68 7.35 -14.34
N LEU A 36 -2.87 7.57 -13.77
CA LEU A 36 -4.12 7.72 -14.50
C LEU A 36 -4.30 9.10 -15.17
N LYS A 37 -3.25 9.92 -15.23
CA LYS A 37 -3.25 11.26 -15.87
C LYS A 37 -4.30 12.21 -15.29
N LEU A 38 -4.55 12.16 -13.99
CA LEU A 38 -5.51 13.00 -13.27
C LEU A 38 -4.86 14.22 -12.59
N ASP A 39 -3.69 14.66 -13.07
CA ASP A 39 -2.87 15.73 -12.47
C ASP A 39 -3.66 16.99 -12.12
N ALA A 40 -4.49 17.45 -13.05
CA ALA A 40 -5.26 18.69 -12.90
C ALA A 40 -6.44 18.56 -11.90
N GLN A 41 -6.89 17.35 -11.64
CA GLN A 41 -8.01 17.04 -10.76
C GLN A 41 -7.59 16.86 -9.30
N ILE A 42 -6.32 16.55 -9.03
CA ILE A 42 -5.81 16.33 -7.68
C ILE A 42 -5.63 17.69 -6.98
N VAL A 43 -6.52 18.02 -6.06
CA VAL A 43 -6.51 19.29 -5.34
C VAL A 43 -5.94 19.19 -3.92
N GLY A 44 -5.87 17.98 -3.35
CA GLY A 44 -5.35 17.77 -1.99
C GLY A 44 -4.75 16.38 -1.79
N ARG A 45 -3.78 16.31 -0.88
CA ARG A 45 -3.07 15.07 -0.55
C ARG A 45 -2.55 15.10 0.89
N THR A 46 -2.17 13.95 1.45
CA THR A 46 -1.49 13.91 2.75
C THR A 46 -0.03 14.35 2.66
N GLY A 47 0.59 14.63 3.80
CA GLY A 47 2.02 14.94 3.88
C GLY A 47 2.93 13.79 3.43
N PHE A 48 2.43 12.55 3.52
CA PHE A 48 3.15 11.33 3.15
C PHE A 48 3.08 10.99 1.66
N CYS A 49 2.23 11.66 0.87
CA CYS A 49 2.21 11.53 -0.58
C CYS A 49 3.45 12.23 -1.15
N VAL A 50 4.47 11.47 -1.53
CA VAL A 50 5.78 11.97 -1.94
C VAL A 50 6.10 11.71 -3.43
N HIS A 51 5.28 10.90 -4.10
CA HIS A 51 5.44 10.53 -5.50
C HIS A 51 4.25 10.98 -6.37
N PRO A 52 4.52 11.30 -7.65
CA PRO A 52 5.82 11.65 -8.24
C PRO A 52 6.31 13.01 -7.70
N ARG A 53 7.60 13.10 -7.37
CA ARG A 53 8.19 14.20 -6.57
C ARG A 53 8.00 15.59 -7.17
N ASP A 54 8.08 15.70 -8.48
CA ASP A 54 7.96 16.96 -9.22
C ASP A 54 6.52 17.49 -9.26
N LYS A 55 5.54 16.60 -9.38
CA LYS A 55 4.12 16.94 -9.50
C LYS A 55 3.45 17.11 -8.13
N VAL A 56 3.67 16.15 -7.21
CA VAL A 56 2.99 16.11 -5.92
C VAL A 56 3.25 17.36 -5.04
N ARG A 57 4.41 18.01 -5.21
CA ARG A 57 4.76 19.24 -4.46
C ARG A 57 3.81 20.40 -4.71
N ARG A 58 3.11 20.41 -5.84
CA ARG A 58 2.16 21.48 -6.24
C ARG A 58 0.78 21.26 -5.64
N VAL A 59 0.51 20.08 -5.08
CA VAL A 59 -0.79 19.72 -4.50
C VAL A 59 -0.83 20.11 -3.02
N SER A 60 -1.94 20.72 -2.59
CA SER A 60 -2.14 21.19 -1.21
C SER A 60 -2.09 20.03 -0.20
N LYS A 61 -1.43 20.24 0.93
CA LYS A 61 -1.36 19.27 2.02
C LYS A 61 -2.57 19.41 2.96
N VAL A 62 -3.23 18.29 3.26
CA VAL A 62 -4.40 18.24 4.15
C VAL A 62 -4.13 17.46 5.46
N GLY A 63 -2.89 17.31 5.87
CA GLY A 63 -2.50 16.60 7.09
C GLY A 63 -1.78 15.29 6.82
N GLY A 64 -1.86 14.35 7.76
CA GLY A 64 -1.36 12.97 7.64
C GLY A 64 -2.45 11.99 7.23
N THR A 65 -2.12 10.69 7.10
CA THR A 65 -3.09 9.62 6.77
C THR A 65 -4.07 9.39 7.93
N LYS A 66 -3.58 9.42 9.18
CA LYS A 66 -4.40 9.27 10.40
C LYS A 66 -4.76 10.60 11.05
N ALA A 67 -4.01 11.65 10.81
CA ALA A 67 -4.23 13.00 11.34
C ALA A 67 -4.63 13.96 10.21
N VAL A 68 -5.81 13.74 9.64
CA VAL A 68 -6.37 14.55 8.55
C VAL A 68 -6.91 15.87 9.10
N LYS A 69 -6.56 16.99 8.46
CA LYS A 69 -7.10 18.32 8.78
C LYS A 69 -8.42 18.52 8.01
N ILE A 70 -9.53 18.19 8.63
CA ILE A 70 -10.88 18.22 8.02
C ILE A 70 -11.20 19.59 7.41
N ASP A 71 -10.89 20.70 8.10
CA ASP A 71 -11.15 22.04 7.58
C ASP A 71 -10.30 22.38 6.34
N ALA A 72 -9.07 21.84 6.28
CA ALA A 72 -8.24 21.99 5.07
C ALA A 72 -8.83 21.22 3.89
N VAL A 73 -9.38 20.02 4.13
CA VAL A 73 -10.11 19.27 3.09
C VAL A 73 -11.35 20.07 2.65
N ARG A 74 -12.14 20.58 3.60
CA ARG A 74 -13.36 21.35 3.33
C ARG A 74 -13.07 22.61 2.50
N ALA A 75 -11.99 23.30 2.81
CA ALA A 75 -11.58 24.52 2.08
C ALA A 75 -11.23 24.24 0.61
N LEU A 76 -10.82 23.02 0.28
CA LEU A 76 -10.54 22.59 -1.09
C LEU A 76 -11.82 22.26 -1.89
N GLN A 77 -12.99 22.20 -1.25
CA GLN A 77 -14.26 21.86 -1.88
C GLN A 77 -14.17 20.61 -2.78
N PRO A 78 -13.72 19.46 -2.27
CA PRO A 78 -13.56 18.26 -3.08
C PRO A 78 -14.92 17.72 -3.49
N THR A 79 -14.99 17.17 -4.70
CA THR A 79 -16.11 16.33 -5.14
C THR A 79 -15.88 14.87 -4.74
N HIS A 80 -14.63 14.45 -4.70
CA HIS A 80 -14.22 13.08 -4.35
C HIS A 80 -13.09 13.11 -3.32
N VAL A 81 -13.20 12.23 -2.32
CA VAL A 81 -12.11 11.90 -1.41
C VAL A 81 -11.85 10.40 -1.49
N ILE A 82 -10.58 10.02 -1.68
CA ILE A 82 -10.20 8.60 -1.73
C ILE A 82 -9.48 8.24 -0.46
N VAL A 83 -9.93 7.15 0.16
CA VAL A 83 -9.46 6.62 1.45
C VAL A 83 -9.16 5.12 1.36
N ASN A 84 -8.43 4.60 2.35
CA ASN A 84 -8.16 3.18 2.48
C ASN A 84 -8.50 2.71 3.90
N ILE A 85 -9.02 1.48 4.02
CA ILE A 85 -9.49 0.91 5.30
C ILE A 85 -8.36 0.78 6.32
N ASP A 86 -7.15 0.41 5.91
CA ASP A 86 -6.02 0.19 6.83
C ASP A 86 -5.27 1.49 7.16
N GLU A 87 -5.35 2.51 6.29
CA GLU A 87 -4.55 3.72 6.43
C GLU A 87 -5.31 4.89 7.08
N ASN A 88 -6.63 4.96 6.89
CA ASN A 88 -7.43 6.08 7.37
C ASN A 88 -8.36 5.67 8.52
N GLU A 89 -8.50 6.54 9.51
CA GLU A 89 -9.41 6.31 10.63
C GLU A 89 -10.86 6.38 10.18
N ARG A 90 -11.68 5.43 10.64
CA ARG A 90 -13.12 5.36 10.32
C ARG A 90 -13.87 6.64 10.67
N GLU A 91 -13.56 7.23 11.83
CA GLU A 91 -14.16 8.48 12.27
C GLU A 91 -13.87 9.64 11.28
N THR A 92 -12.65 9.71 10.77
CA THR A 92 -12.26 10.67 9.71
C THR A 92 -13.12 10.49 8.46
N VAL A 93 -13.34 9.24 8.04
CA VAL A 93 -14.18 8.93 6.86
C VAL A 93 -15.63 9.36 7.08
N GLU A 94 -16.19 9.14 8.27
CA GLU A 94 -17.54 9.57 8.63
C GLU A 94 -17.68 11.11 8.63
N GLN A 95 -16.70 11.83 9.15
CA GLN A 95 -16.67 13.30 9.10
C GLN A 95 -16.60 13.82 7.66
N LEU A 96 -15.83 13.18 6.78
CA LEU A 96 -15.73 13.55 5.38
C LEU A 96 -17.06 13.34 4.63
N ARG A 97 -17.74 12.24 4.89
CA ARG A 97 -19.07 11.95 4.28
C ARG A 97 -20.12 13.01 4.58
N ALA A 98 -19.99 13.77 5.65
CA ALA A 98 -20.92 14.84 6.00
C ALA A 98 -20.91 16.04 5.00
N PHE A 99 -19.85 16.20 4.18
CA PHE A 99 -19.73 17.33 3.26
C PHE A 99 -19.11 17.01 1.91
N VAL A 100 -18.53 15.82 1.73
CA VAL A 100 -17.96 15.38 0.45
C VAL A 100 -19.01 14.54 -0.28
N PRO A 101 -19.37 14.88 -1.53
CA PRO A 101 -20.36 14.13 -2.28
C PRO A 101 -20.01 12.65 -2.49
N HIS A 102 -18.71 12.36 -2.74
CA HIS A 102 -18.25 11.00 -3.02
C HIS A 102 -17.01 10.66 -2.21
N VAL A 103 -17.13 9.73 -1.28
CA VAL A 103 -16.00 9.13 -0.54
C VAL A 103 -15.79 7.72 -1.07
N VAL A 104 -14.70 7.51 -1.80
CA VAL A 104 -14.33 6.23 -2.42
C VAL A 104 -13.41 5.47 -1.48
N VAL A 105 -13.83 4.28 -1.06
CA VAL A 105 -13.09 3.44 -0.12
C VAL A 105 -12.33 2.35 -0.87
N THR A 106 -11.03 2.25 -0.63
CA THR A 106 -10.17 1.23 -1.24
C THR A 106 -9.66 0.25 -0.19
N HIS A 107 -9.39 -0.99 -0.57
CA HIS A 107 -8.79 -1.98 0.32
C HIS A 107 -8.13 -3.13 -0.47
N PRO A 108 -7.10 -2.87 -1.28
CA PRO A 108 -6.35 -3.93 -1.92
C PRO A 108 -5.51 -4.67 -0.87
N LEU A 109 -5.62 -6.01 -0.82
CA LEU A 109 -4.91 -6.90 0.10
C LEU A 109 -3.93 -7.82 -0.63
N THR A 110 -4.02 -7.89 -1.94
CA THR A 110 -3.15 -8.70 -2.79
C THR A 110 -2.70 -7.92 -4.03
N PRO A 111 -1.58 -8.31 -4.67
CA PRO A 111 -1.19 -7.71 -5.95
C PRO A 111 -2.27 -7.79 -7.02
N GLY A 112 -3.07 -8.88 -7.05
CA GLY A 112 -4.18 -9.06 -7.98
C GLY A 112 -5.33 -8.06 -7.77
N ASP A 113 -5.52 -7.54 -6.56
CA ASP A 113 -6.59 -6.56 -6.28
C ASP A 113 -6.36 -5.21 -6.97
N ASN A 114 -5.13 -4.96 -7.47
CA ASN A 114 -4.85 -3.77 -8.26
C ASN A 114 -5.65 -3.72 -9.58
N PHE A 115 -6.00 -4.86 -10.17
CA PHE A 115 -6.86 -4.87 -11.36
C PHE A 115 -8.22 -4.21 -11.08
N ALA A 116 -8.86 -4.61 -9.98
CA ALA A 116 -10.13 -4.02 -9.55
C ALA A 116 -9.96 -2.55 -9.15
N LEU A 117 -8.85 -2.19 -8.52
CA LEU A 117 -8.53 -0.81 -8.14
C LEU A 117 -8.36 0.11 -9.36
N TYR A 118 -7.64 -0.35 -10.40
CA TYR A 118 -7.48 0.40 -11.65
C TYR A 118 -8.82 0.58 -12.35
N ALA A 119 -9.60 -0.51 -12.47
CA ALA A 119 -10.93 -0.46 -13.08
C ALA A 119 -11.88 0.47 -12.32
N LEU A 120 -11.88 0.44 -10.98
CA LEU A 120 -12.69 1.32 -10.13
C LEU A 120 -12.39 2.79 -10.41
N LEU A 121 -11.11 3.20 -10.30
CA LEU A 121 -10.72 4.60 -10.48
C LEU A 121 -10.80 5.04 -11.94
N GLY A 122 -10.48 4.15 -12.89
CA GLY A 122 -10.64 4.39 -14.33
C GLY A 122 -12.08 4.73 -14.66
N ALA A 123 -13.03 3.90 -14.24
CA ALA A 123 -14.45 4.10 -14.51
C ALA A 123 -15.04 5.34 -13.81
N ILE A 124 -14.63 5.63 -12.57
CA ILE A 124 -15.07 6.86 -11.86
C ILE A 124 -14.59 8.11 -12.58
N PHE A 125 -13.32 8.15 -13.01
CA PHE A 125 -12.69 9.38 -13.49
C PHE A 125 -12.51 9.44 -15.01
N ASP A 126 -13.16 8.55 -15.77
CA ASP A 126 -13.05 8.50 -17.23
C ASP A 126 -11.59 8.29 -17.72
N ARG A 127 -10.96 7.25 -17.19
CA ARG A 127 -9.58 6.84 -17.47
C ARG A 127 -9.48 5.33 -17.70
N ASP A 128 -10.45 4.79 -18.42
CA ASP A 128 -10.51 3.34 -18.67
C ASP A 128 -9.32 2.86 -19.51
N ASP A 129 -8.84 3.67 -20.45
CA ASP A 129 -7.68 3.33 -21.30
C ASP A 129 -6.39 3.28 -20.46
N GLU A 130 -6.14 4.28 -19.61
CA GLU A 130 -5.00 4.30 -18.70
C GLU A 130 -5.06 3.16 -17.67
N ALA A 131 -6.25 2.85 -17.18
CA ALA A 131 -6.46 1.71 -16.26
C ALA A 131 -6.17 0.38 -16.94
N LEU A 132 -6.53 0.23 -18.22
CA LEU A 132 -6.21 -0.95 -19.02
C LEU A 132 -4.69 -1.06 -19.26
N GLU A 133 -4.02 0.03 -19.61
CA GLU A 133 -2.55 0.06 -19.77
C GLU A 133 -1.84 -0.42 -18.49
N LEU A 134 -2.25 0.08 -17.32
CA LEU A 134 -1.70 -0.37 -16.03
C LEU A 134 -2.00 -1.85 -15.77
N SER A 135 -3.19 -2.32 -16.13
CA SER A 135 -3.57 -3.73 -15.97
C SER A 135 -2.71 -4.65 -16.84
N VAL A 136 -2.42 -4.28 -18.07
CA VAL A 136 -1.54 -5.04 -18.96
C VAL A 136 -0.11 -5.09 -18.42
N GLN A 137 0.41 -3.97 -17.93
CA GLN A 137 1.75 -3.90 -17.31
C GLN A 137 1.83 -4.77 -16.05
N LEU A 138 0.83 -4.70 -15.17
CA LEU A 138 0.76 -5.53 -13.96
C LEU A 138 0.73 -7.02 -14.31
N GLN A 139 -0.12 -7.43 -15.27
CA GLN A 139 -0.21 -8.83 -15.70
C GLN A 139 1.14 -9.33 -16.23
N THR A 140 1.83 -8.50 -17.03
CA THR A 140 3.17 -8.83 -17.54
C THR A 140 4.16 -9.13 -16.42
N GLN A 141 4.16 -8.34 -15.34
CA GLN A 141 5.06 -8.56 -14.20
C GLN A 141 4.66 -9.81 -13.39
N LEU A 142 3.36 -10.03 -13.22
CA LEU A 142 2.87 -11.24 -12.52
C LEU A 142 3.24 -12.51 -13.29
N ASP A 143 3.08 -12.51 -14.62
CA ASP A 143 3.43 -13.66 -15.47
C ASP A 143 4.95 -13.92 -15.47
N ALA A 144 5.76 -12.86 -15.53
CA ALA A 144 7.21 -12.96 -15.44
C ALA A 144 7.67 -13.52 -14.08
N CYS A 145 7.01 -13.14 -13.01
CA CYS A 145 7.27 -13.67 -11.67
C CYS A 145 6.86 -15.15 -11.56
N ALA A 146 5.66 -15.49 -12.06
CA ALA A 146 5.11 -16.85 -12.01
C ALA A 146 5.85 -17.84 -12.91
N SER A 147 6.57 -17.37 -13.93
CA SER A 147 7.38 -18.22 -14.84
C SER A 147 8.66 -18.76 -14.18
N ARG A 148 8.99 -18.33 -12.97
CA ARG A 148 10.19 -18.74 -12.22
C ARG A 148 9.83 -19.66 -11.06
N GLU A 149 10.73 -20.57 -10.73
CA GLU A 149 10.67 -21.35 -9.51
C GLU A 149 11.34 -20.59 -8.37
N TRP A 150 10.64 -20.50 -7.25
CA TRP A 150 11.11 -19.79 -6.07
C TRP A 150 11.26 -20.76 -4.89
N PRO A 151 12.44 -20.83 -4.24
CA PRO A 151 12.60 -21.62 -3.03
C PRO A 151 11.73 -21.03 -1.92
N GLN A 152 11.03 -21.91 -1.20
CA GLN A 152 10.26 -21.49 -0.05
C GLN A 152 11.18 -20.93 1.04
N GLN A 153 10.81 -19.79 1.61
CA GLN A 153 11.49 -19.18 2.76
C GLN A 153 10.47 -18.65 3.76
N ASN A 154 10.79 -18.78 5.03
CA ASN A 154 10.07 -18.13 6.11
C ASN A 154 10.72 -16.78 6.43
N VAL A 155 9.96 -15.72 6.44
CA VAL A 155 10.46 -14.36 6.50
C VAL A 155 9.87 -13.61 7.68
N LEU A 156 10.71 -13.05 8.55
CA LEU A 156 10.30 -11.96 9.43
C LEU A 156 10.39 -10.65 8.63
N TYR A 157 9.26 -9.97 8.45
CA TYR A 157 9.22 -8.63 7.85
C TYR A 157 8.96 -7.59 8.94
N ALA A 158 9.97 -6.85 9.37
CA ALA A 158 9.86 -5.87 10.43
C ALA A 158 9.52 -4.48 9.85
N ILE A 159 8.46 -3.85 10.40
CA ILE A 159 7.95 -2.54 9.97
C ILE A 159 8.19 -1.44 11.01
N TRP A 160 8.45 -1.79 12.27
CA TRP A 160 8.63 -0.83 13.35
C TRP A 160 9.55 -1.39 14.43
N ARG A 161 10.18 -0.50 15.18
CA ARG A 161 11.00 -0.80 16.35
C ARG A 161 10.50 0.02 17.54
N GLU A 162 10.44 -0.63 18.71
CA GLU A 162 10.04 -0.02 19.99
C GLU A 162 8.56 0.41 20.02
N PRO A 163 7.64 -0.60 20.07
CA PRO A 163 7.88 -2.04 20.08
C PRO A 163 8.24 -2.58 18.69
N TRP A 164 8.88 -3.74 18.61
CA TRP A 164 9.02 -4.43 17.34
C TRP A 164 7.65 -4.83 16.80
N MET A 165 7.43 -4.57 15.50
CA MET A 165 6.18 -4.93 14.84
C MET A 165 6.46 -5.58 13.51
N THR A 166 5.60 -6.51 13.15
CA THR A 166 5.65 -7.27 11.88
C THR A 166 4.30 -7.19 11.15
N VAL A 167 4.11 -8.03 10.15
CA VAL A 167 2.91 -8.09 9.33
C VAL A 167 2.25 -9.47 9.42
N ALA A 168 0.93 -9.51 9.51
CA ALA A 168 0.15 -10.73 9.42
C ALA A 168 0.05 -11.23 7.98
N ARG A 169 -0.37 -12.49 7.79
CA ARG A 169 -0.45 -13.15 6.46
C ARG A 169 -1.53 -12.61 5.55
N ASP A 170 -2.49 -11.88 6.06
CA ASP A 170 -3.58 -11.23 5.32
C ASP A 170 -3.31 -9.75 5.04
N THR A 171 -2.05 -9.35 4.96
CA THR A 171 -1.61 -8.02 4.51
C THR A 171 -1.17 -8.03 3.05
N TYR A 172 -1.22 -6.86 2.41
CA TYR A 172 -0.67 -6.65 1.07
C TYR A 172 0.81 -7.03 0.99
N ILE A 173 1.62 -6.65 1.99
CA ILE A 173 3.05 -6.98 2.09
C ILE A 173 3.26 -8.50 2.06
N SER A 174 2.51 -9.23 2.88
CA SER A 174 2.62 -10.69 2.91
C SER A 174 2.20 -11.32 1.57
N ALA A 175 1.19 -10.77 0.91
CA ALA A 175 0.76 -11.22 -0.40
C ALA A 175 1.80 -10.95 -1.50
N MET A 176 2.49 -9.79 -1.45
CA MET A 176 3.62 -9.48 -2.33
C MET A 176 4.75 -10.48 -2.15
N LEU A 177 5.19 -10.74 -0.92
CA LEU A 177 6.28 -11.68 -0.63
C LEU A 177 5.94 -13.11 -1.07
N ARG A 178 4.67 -13.52 -1.01
CA ARG A 178 4.23 -14.84 -1.50
C ARG A 178 4.41 -15.03 -3.01
N LEU A 179 4.50 -13.97 -3.80
CA LEU A 179 4.78 -14.09 -5.25
C LEU A 179 6.13 -14.80 -5.50
N VAL A 180 7.08 -14.64 -4.61
CA VAL A 180 8.39 -15.31 -4.65
C VAL A 180 8.51 -16.44 -3.62
N ASN A 181 7.37 -17.04 -3.23
CA ASN A 181 7.27 -18.16 -2.28
C ASN A 181 7.84 -17.86 -0.87
N TRP A 182 7.83 -16.60 -0.44
CA TRP A 182 8.23 -16.19 0.90
C TRP A 182 7.03 -16.08 1.82
N GLN A 183 7.06 -16.82 2.93
CA GLN A 183 5.98 -16.87 3.92
C GLN A 183 6.32 -15.99 5.12
N THR A 184 5.49 -15.00 5.39
CA THR A 184 5.70 -14.11 6.54
C THR A 184 5.42 -14.83 7.86
N LEU A 185 6.23 -14.53 8.87
CA LEU A 185 6.08 -14.96 10.25
C LEU A 185 5.67 -13.79 11.15
N PRO A 186 4.89 -14.03 12.21
CA PRO A 186 4.30 -15.32 12.61
C PRO A 186 3.19 -15.77 11.66
N ASP A 187 2.84 -17.07 11.70
CA ASP A 187 1.70 -17.61 10.96
C ASP A 187 0.38 -17.22 11.64
N LEU A 188 -0.01 -15.98 11.45
CA LEU A 188 -1.27 -15.46 11.97
C LEU A 188 -1.98 -14.57 10.94
N ARG A 189 -3.29 -14.43 11.12
CA ARG A 189 -4.13 -13.51 10.35
C ARG A 189 -4.69 -12.44 11.29
N GLY A 190 -4.67 -11.19 10.85
CA GLY A 190 -5.18 -10.07 11.62
C GLY A 190 -6.69 -9.90 11.57
N GLY A 191 -7.36 -10.50 10.59
CA GLY A 191 -8.80 -10.41 10.42
C GLY A 191 -9.28 -9.02 9.98
N GLU A 192 -10.47 -8.62 10.46
CA GLU A 192 -11.17 -7.44 9.98
C GLU A 192 -10.59 -6.10 10.48
N THR A 193 -9.83 -6.11 11.57
CA THR A 193 -9.28 -4.88 12.16
C THR A 193 -7.88 -4.60 11.62
N GLY A 194 -7.65 -3.41 11.04
CA GLY A 194 -6.36 -3.01 10.48
C GLY A 194 -5.20 -3.14 11.47
N ALA A 195 -5.41 -2.78 12.75
CA ALA A 195 -4.38 -2.87 13.78
C ALA A 195 -3.88 -4.30 14.04
N ALA A 196 -4.76 -5.30 13.98
CA ALA A 196 -4.40 -6.70 14.19
C ALA A 196 -3.56 -7.29 13.05
N ARG A 197 -3.54 -6.64 11.88
CA ARG A 197 -2.68 -7.03 10.75
C ARG A 197 -1.22 -6.64 10.93
N TYR A 198 -0.93 -5.77 11.91
CA TYR A 198 0.41 -5.27 12.20
C TYR A 198 0.77 -5.52 13.66
N PRO A 199 0.92 -6.79 14.08
CA PRO A 199 1.10 -7.15 15.47
C PRO A 199 2.48 -6.78 15.99
N PRO A 200 2.58 -6.37 17.28
CA PRO A 200 3.86 -6.34 17.97
C PRO A 200 4.38 -7.75 18.23
N PHE A 201 5.70 -7.89 18.41
CA PHE A 201 6.34 -9.14 18.77
C PHE A 201 7.56 -8.93 19.65
N ASP A 202 7.93 -9.96 20.40
CA ASP A 202 9.15 -9.99 21.19
C ASP A 202 10.28 -10.71 20.43
N LEU A 203 11.51 -10.23 20.57
CA LEU A 203 12.68 -10.84 19.96
C LEU A 203 12.98 -12.26 20.53
N ASP A 204 12.38 -12.62 21.65
CA ASP A 204 12.46 -13.96 22.26
C ASP A 204 11.33 -14.90 21.84
N ALA A 205 10.48 -14.49 20.89
CA ALA A 205 9.38 -15.30 20.42
C ALA A 205 9.88 -16.58 19.72
N ALA A 206 9.39 -17.74 20.18
CA ALA A 206 9.88 -19.05 19.73
C ALA A 206 9.75 -19.26 18.21
N TRP A 207 8.76 -18.65 17.55
CA TRP A 207 8.57 -18.77 16.11
C TRP A 207 9.68 -18.08 15.29
N LEU A 208 10.47 -17.15 15.88
CA LEU A 208 11.63 -16.52 15.22
C LEU A 208 12.70 -17.54 14.82
N ALA A 209 12.78 -18.68 15.54
CA ALA A 209 13.69 -19.76 15.16
C ALA A 209 13.43 -20.32 13.77
N GLN A 210 12.17 -20.21 13.28
CA GLN A 210 11.75 -20.72 11.96
C GLN A 210 12.07 -19.75 10.81
N ALA A 211 12.50 -18.52 11.11
CA ALA A 211 12.82 -17.56 10.08
C ALA A 211 14.13 -17.91 9.38
N ASP A 212 14.10 -17.98 8.06
CA ASP A 212 15.29 -18.07 7.21
C ASP A 212 15.90 -16.71 6.95
N ARG A 213 15.04 -15.68 6.89
CA ARG A 213 15.39 -14.31 6.51
C ARG A 213 14.67 -13.29 7.39
N VAL A 214 15.37 -12.18 7.67
CA VAL A 214 14.83 -11.00 8.36
C VAL A 214 14.94 -9.82 7.42
N LEU A 215 13.81 -9.25 7.05
CA LEU A 215 13.69 -8.09 6.19
C LEU A 215 13.34 -6.86 7.03
N LEU A 216 14.20 -5.86 7.02
CA LEU A 216 14.02 -4.59 7.71
C LEU A 216 13.55 -3.53 6.70
N SER A 217 12.30 -3.12 6.83
CA SER A 217 11.65 -2.22 5.88
C SER A 217 12.19 -0.78 5.96
N SER A 218 12.21 -0.07 4.83
CA SER A 218 12.54 1.36 4.80
C SER A 218 11.40 2.26 5.28
N GLU A 219 10.19 1.71 5.48
CA GLU A 219 9.00 2.41 5.99
C GLU A 219 8.03 1.45 6.73
N PRO A 220 7.12 1.96 7.57
CA PRO A 220 7.03 3.35 8.05
C PRO A 220 8.18 3.73 8.98
N TYR A 221 8.87 2.77 9.64
CA TYR A 221 10.09 2.99 10.39
C TYR A 221 11.29 2.84 9.45
N ARG A 222 12.16 3.84 9.41
CA ARG A 222 13.32 3.81 8.55
C ARG A 222 14.45 2.97 9.16
N PHE A 223 14.46 1.68 8.88
CA PHE A 223 15.60 0.85 9.22
C PHE A 223 16.84 1.22 8.38
N THR A 224 18.01 0.96 8.93
CA THR A 224 19.32 1.27 8.32
C THR A 224 20.25 0.08 8.48
N GLN A 225 21.41 0.12 7.82
CA GLN A 225 22.43 -0.93 7.94
C GLN A 225 22.85 -1.16 9.41
N GLN A 226 22.88 -0.12 10.24
CA GLN A 226 23.19 -0.26 11.67
C GLN A 226 22.22 -1.20 12.40
N HIS A 227 20.95 -1.23 11.98
CA HIS A 227 19.96 -2.16 12.55
C HIS A 227 20.22 -3.60 12.09
N CYS A 228 20.61 -3.79 10.82
CA CYS A 228 21.02 -5.10 10.32
C CYS A 228 22.24 -5.61 11.10
N ASP A 229 23.25 -4.77 11.28
CA ASP A 229 24.48 -5.11 11.98
C ASP A 229 24.18 -5.46 13.45
N ALA A 230 23.33 -4.67 14.12
CA ALA A 230 22.93 -4.93 15.50
C ALA A 230 22.22 -6.29 15.67
N LEU A 231 21.28 -6.63 14.79
CA LEU A 231 20.64 -7.94 14.80
C LEU A 231 21.62 -9.06 14.40
N GLY A 232 22.57 -8.81 13.52
CA GLY A 232 23.59 -9.77 13.12
C GLY A 232 24.55 -10.18 14.24
N HIS A 233 24.73 -9.31 15.26
CA HIS A 233 25.49 -9.64 16.47
C HIS A 233 24.65 -10.34 17.54
N ASP A 234 23.35 -10.40 17.37
CA ASP A 234 22.43 -11.05 18.30
C ASP A 234 22.36 -12.56 17.99
N THR A 235 22.73 -13.38 18.97
CA THR A 235 22.78 -14.86 18.81
C THR A 235 21.42 -15.48 18.43
N ARG A 236 20.30 -14.82 18.70
CA ARG A 236 18.94 -15.24 18.30
C ARG A 236 18.77 -15.27 16.78
N PHE A 237 19.56 -14.47 16.07
CA PHE A 237 19.55 -14.38 14.61
C PHE A 237 20.74 -15.06 13.92
N ALA A 238 21.53 -15.85 14.68
CA ALA A 238 22.67 -16.56 14.12
C ALA A 238 22.26 -17.44 12.93
N GLY A 239 22.99 -17.30 11.82
CA GLY A 239 22.73 -18.05 10.58
C GLY A 239 21.56 -17.55 9.72
N LYS A 240 20.85 -16.50 10.14
CA LYS A 240 19.78 -15.88 9.35
C LYS A 240 20.33 -14.79 8.42
N ARG A 241 19.69 -14.61 7.27
CA ARG A 241 19.98 -13.47 6.39
C ARG A 241 19.21 -12.26 6.89
N ILE A 242 19.92 -11.17 7.25
CA ILE A 242 19.34 -9.93 7.74
C ILE A 242 19.61 -8.84 6.71
N GLU A 243 18.57 -8.28 6.12
CA GLU A 243 18.71 -7.42 4.95
C GLU A 243 17.72 -6.24 5.03
N LEU A 244 18.12 -5.12 4.44
CA LEU A 244 17.19 -4.01 4.19
C LEU A 244 16.34 -4.32 2.96
N ILE A 245 15.07 -3.92 3.01
CA ILE A 245 14.18 -3.99 1.87
C ILE A 245 13.50 -2.64 1.65
N ASP A 246 13.28 -2.27 0.39
CA ASP A 246 12.51 -1.07 0.07
C ASP A 246 11.03 -1.30 0.41
N GLY A 247 10.56 -0.62 1.46
CA GLY A 247 9.19 -0.75 1.94
C GLY A 247 8.16 -0.24 0.93
N GLU A 248 8.43 0.88 0.23
CA GLU A 248 7.50 1.40 -0.78
C GLU A 248 7.28 0.40 -1.92
N MET A 249 8.33 -0.31 -2.34
CA MET A 249 8.25 -1.31 -3.41
C MET A 249 7.44 -2.55 -3.02
N VAL A 250 7.36 -2.88 -1.74
CA VAL A 250 6.67 -4.08 -1.25
C VAL A 250 5.30 -3.77 -0.65
N SER A 251 5.10 -2.55 -0.13
CA SER A 251 3.85 -2.18 0.57
C SER A 251 2.89 -1.35 -0.27
N TRP A 252 3.37 -0.61 -1.28
CA TRP A 252 2.52 0.27 -2.05
C TRP A 252 1.80 -0.47 -3.18
N TYR A 253 0.49 -0.52 -3.06
CA TYR A 253 -0.43 -0.93 -4.14
C TYR A 253 -0.63 0.22 -5.15
N GLY A 254 -1.50 0.03 -6.12
CA GLY A 254 -1.66 0.98 -7.23
C GLY A 254 -0.55 0.82 -8.28
N SER A 255 -0.19 1.90 -8.95
CA SER A 255 0.77 1.87 -10.06
C SER A 255 2.16 1.36 -9.65
N ARG A 256 2.56 1.59 -8.40
CA ARG A 256 3.86 1.11 -7.87
C ARG A 256 3.94 -0.42 -7.77
N ALA A 257 2.81 -1.12 -7.69
CA ALA A 257 2.80 -2.59 -7.68
C ALA A 257 3.55 -3.19 -8.88
N ILE A 258 3.53 -2.53 -10.02
CA ILE A 258 4.20 -2.97 -11.26
C ILE A 258 5.71 -3.00 -11.05
N ASP A 259 6.29 -1.87 -10.63
CA ASP A 259 7.72 -1.77 -10.34
C ASP A 259 8.10 -2.59 -9.09
N GLY A 260 7.18 -2.68 -8.12
CA GLY A 260 7.35 -3.45 -6.89
C GLY A 260 7.52 -4.95 -7.15
N ILE A 261 6.77 -5.54 -8.08
CA ILE A 261 6.93 -6.95 -8.47
C ILE A 261 8.28 -7.16 -9.18
N ALA A 262 8.64 -6.28 -10.11
CA ALA A 262 9.93 -6.35 -10.79
C ALA A 262 11.10 -6.24 -9.78
N TYR A 263 11.00 -5.30 -8.84
CA TYR A 263 11.96 -5.14 -7.74
C TYR A 263 12.07 -6.42 -6.89
N LEU A 264 10.94 -7.00 -6.49
CA LEU A 264 10.92 -8.20 -5.65
C LEU A 264 11.53 -9.41 -6.35
N VAL A 265 11.26 -9.57 -7.66
CA VAL A 265 11.85 -10.62 -8.51
C VAL A 265 13.38 -10.48 -8.56
N ASP A 266 13.90 -9.26 -8.78
CA ASP A 266 15.34 -9.00 -8.76
C ASP A 266 15.93 -9.24 -7.36
N TYR A 267 15.28 -8.73 -6.34
CA TYR A 267 15.71 -8.85 -4.95
C TYR A 267 15.78 -10.33 -4.49
N ALA A 268 14.78 -11.14 -4.82
CA ALA A 268 14.72 -12.55 -4.45
C ALA A 268 15.69 -13.44 -5.25
N SER A 269 16.18 -12.94 -6.39
CA SER A 269 17.14 -13.65 -7.26
C SER A 269 18.60 -13.54 -6.80
N ARG A 270 18.88 -12.68 -5.80
CA ARG A 270 20.22 -12.49 -5.19
C ARG A 270 20.46 -13.56 -4.14
#